data_f2d5766c063ae867d6ae61cc1420ed68
#
_entry.id   f2d5766c063ae867d6ae61cc1420ed68
#
_cell.length_a   1.000
_cell.length_b   1.000
_cell.length_c   1.000
_cell.angle_alpha   90.00
_cell.angle_beta   90.00
_cell.angle_gamma   90.00
#
_symmetry.space_group_name_H-M   'P 1'
#
loop_
_entity.id
_entity.type
_entity.pdbx_description
1 polymer ?
#
loop_
_entity_poly.entity_id
_entity_poly.type
_entity_poly.pdbx_seq_one_letter_code
_entity_poly.pdbx_strand_id
1 'polypeptide(L)'
;MHISFVLEDRNKRIPDKHPVTLELYNPRGQFYSKQISTNGLNGFYTFKVPTQPEDPTGLWNAYVKVGGTAFHKSLRVETIKPNRLKINLKLPGEILKAADKEVQAHLSSAWLTGATASRLKAKVEMSLSKVNTQFKNYETYIFNNPATEFTSIRTDIFNGTLDENGNTGFMLKLPTSENAPGMLRANITTQVFEPGG
;
A
#
# COMPACT_ATOMS: atom_id res chain seq x y z
N MET A 1 -2.39 -17.59 -10.12
CA MET A 1 -1.16 -17.26 -9.33
C MET A 1 0.01 -18.05 -9.88
N HIS A 2 1.18 -17.42 -10.06
CA HIS A 2 2.42 -18.09 -10.46
C HIS A 2 3.39 -18.03 -9.29
N ILE A 3 3.93 -19.18 -8.89
CA ILE A 3 4.89 -19.30 -7.78
C ILE A 3 6.13 -19.95 -8.33
N SER A 4 7.26 -19.25 -8.28
CA SER A 4 8.55 -19.72 -8.77
C SER A 4 9.59 -19.65 -7.67
N PHE A 5 10.48 -20.62 -7.64
CA PHE A 5 11.60 -20.65 -6.71
C PHE A 5 12.78 -21.43 -7.32
N VAL A 6 13.93 -21.27 -6.70
CA VAL A 6 15.17 -21.98 -7.06
C VAL A 6 15.50 -22.98 -5.96
N LEU A 7 15.82 -24.18 -6.33
CA LEU A 7 16.28 -25.24 -5.43
C LEU A 7 17.80 -25.43 -5.62
N GLU A 8 18.56 -25.24 -4.54
CA GLU A 8 20.00 -25.49 -4.48
C GLU A 8 20.34 -26.42 -3.31
N ASP A 9 21.32 -27.29 -3.46
CA ASP A 9 21.87 -28.08 -2.35
C ASP A 9 22.90 -27.24 -1.54
N ARG A 10 23.47 -27.82 -0.47
CA ARG A 10 24.49 -27.17 0.36
C ARG A 10 25.75 -26.78 -0.41
N ASN A 11 26.05 -27.45 -1.52
CA ASN A 11 27.20 -27.21 -2.37
C ASN A 11 26.87 -26.29 -3.55
N LYS A 12 25.71 -25.63 -3.51
CA LYS A 12 25.18 -24.79 -4.59
C LYS A 12 24.99 -25.54 -5.92
N ARG A 13 24.82 -26.85 -5.84
CA ARG A 13 24.44 -27.66 -6.99
C ARG A 13 22.93 -27.61 -7.17
N ILE A 14 22.54 -27.63 -8.40
CA ILE A 14 21.12 -27.59 -8.78
C ILE A 14 20.67 -29.04 -8.99
N PRO A 15 19.77 -29.58 -8.14
CA PRO A 15 19.31 -30.95 -8.28
C PRO A 15 18.43 -31.12 -9.52
N ASP A 16 18.76 -32.12 -10.34
CA ASP A 16 17.94 -32.48 -11.50
C ASP A 16 16.75 -33.35 -11.11
N LYS A 17 15.58 -33.07 -11.71
CA LYS A 17 14.36 -33.90 -11.61
C LYS A 17 13.94 -34.28 -10.17
N HIS A 18 14.32 -33.46 -9.19
CA HIS A 18 13.93 -33.73 -7.81
C HIS A 18 12.43 -33.41 -7.62
N PRO A 19 11.65 -34.29 -7.00
CA PRO A 19 10.24 -34.01 -6.75
C PRO A 19 10.09 -32.90 -5.71
N VAL A 20 9.37 -31.87 -6.09
CA VAL A 20 9.03 -30.75 -5.23
C VAL A 20 7.52 -30.65 -5.07
N THR A 21 7.07 -30.56 -3.84
CA THR A 21 5.65 -30.42 -3.51
C THR A 21 5.37 -29.00 -3.06
N LEU A 22 4.40 -28.35 -3.68
CA LEU A 22 3.81 -27.11 -3.22
C LEU A 22 2.46 -27.39 -2.55
N GLU A 23 2.27 -26.94 -1.32
CA GLU A 23 0.99 -26.91 -0.63
C GLU A 23 0.60 -25.47 -0.32
N LEU A 24 -0.65 -25.11 -0.58
CA LEU A 24 -1.21 -23.79 -0.31
C LEU A 24 -2.35 -23.89 0.68
N TYR A 25 -2.37 -22.90 1.58
CA TYR A 25 -3.41 -22.70 2.57
C TYR A 25 -3.94 -21.27 2.48
N ASN A 26 -5.25 -21.13 2.54
CA ASN A 26 -5.90 -19.82 2.51
C ASN A 26 -5.68 -19.03 3.82
N PRO A 27 -6.11 -17.75 3.91
CA PRO A 27 -5.92 -16.93 5.13
C PRO A 27 -6.61 -17.49 6.39
N ARG A 28 -7.56 -18.41 6.24
CA ARG A 28 -8.25 -19.09 7.35
C ARG A 28 -7.50 -20.37 7.80
N GLY A 29 -6.34 -20.64 7.21
CA GLY A 29 -5.57 -21.85 7.48
C GLY A 29 -6.13 -23.12 6.84
N GLN A 30 -7.13 -23.04 5.98
CA GLN A 30 -7.72 -24.16 5.28
C GLN A 30 -6.85 -24.56 4.09
N PHE A 31 -6.67 -25.86 3.91
CA PHE A 31 -5.98 -26.42 2.75
C PHE A 31 -6.69 -26.00 1.45
N TYR A 32 -5.92 -25.50 0.49
CA TYR A 32 -6.44 -25.03 -0.79
C TYR A 32 -6.01 -25.92 -1.96
N SER A 33 -4.72 -26.14 -2.13
CA SER A 33 -4.21 -26.96 -3.22
C SER A 33 -2.87 -27.61 -2.90
N LYS A 34 -2.60 -28.72 -3.60
CA LYS A 34 -1.31 -29.43 -3.61
C LYS A 34 -0.91 -29.73 -5.04
N GLN A 35 0.32 -29.39 -5.38
CA GLN A 35 0.92 -29.73 -6.66
C GLN A 35 2.30 -30.36 -6.45
N ILE A 36 2.65 -31.30 -7.30
CA ILE A 36 3.97 -31.95 -7.30
C ILE A 36 4.58 -31.76 -8.68
N SER A 37 5.83 -31.32 -8.72
CA SER A 37 6.58 -31.16 -9.97
C SER A 37 7.95 -31.79 -9.85
N THR A 38 8.36 -32.50 -10.88
CA THR A 38 9.74 -33.00 -11.09
C THR A 38 10.44 -32.23 -12.23
N ASN A 39 9.72 -31.30 -12.88
CA ASN A 39 10.18 -30.58 -14.06
C ASN A 39 10.83 -29.26 -13.66
N GLY A 40 11.95 -29.31 -12.95
CA GLY A 40 12.81 -28.16 -12.73
C GLY A 40 13.75 -27.95 -13.92
N LEU A 41 13.87 -26.72 -14.41
CA LEU A 41 14.91 -26.33 -15.36
C LEU A 41 16.03 -25.62 -14.61
N ASN A 42 17.20 -26.22 -14.55
CA ASN A 42 18.34 -25.66 -13.80
C ASN A 42 17.96 -25.29 -12.35
N GLY A 43 17.23 -26.17 -11.65
CA GLY A 43 16.74 -25.94 -10.29
C GLY A 43 15.58 -24.94 -10.15
N PHE A 44 15.14 -24.30 -11.24
CA PHE A 44 13.95 -23.45 -11.24
C PHE A 44 12.69 -24.28 -11.35
N TYR A 45 11.80 -24.10 -10.40
CA TYR A 45 10.47 -24.70 -10.38
C TYR A 45 9.41 -23.61 -10.46
N THR A 46 8.39 -23.83 -11.29
CA THR A 46 7.25 -22.91 -11.40
C THR A 46 5.95 -23.69 -11.26
N PHE A 47 5.10 -23.22 -10.37
CA PHE A 47 3.76 -23.73 -10.15
C PHE A 47 2.72 -22.70 -10.61
N LYS A 48 1.70 -23.17 -11.32
CA LYS A 48 0.54 -22.39 -11.69
C LYS A 48 -0.63 -22.82 -10.83
N VAL A 49 -1.10 -21.94 -9.97
CA VAL A 49 -2.26 -22.19 -9.14
C VAL A 49 -3.40 -21.30 -9.61
N PRO A 50 -4.48 -21.88 -10.16
CA PRO A 50 -5.67 -21.11 -10.49
C PRO A 50 -6.29 -20.58 -9.18
N THR A 51 -6.71 -19.33 -9.18
CA THR A 51 -7.51 -18.70 -8.12
C THR A 51 -8.84 -18.27 -8.71
N GLN A 52 -9.90 -18.36 -7.92
CA GLN A 52 -11.25 -17.98 -8.32
C GLN A 52 -11.58 -16.58 -7.78
N PRO A 53 -12.52 -15.84 -8.39
CA PRO A 53 -12.95 -14.53 -7.89
C PRO A 53 -13.49 -14.56 -6.45
N GLU A 54 -14.02 -15.69 -6.02
CA GLU A 54 -14.62 -15.93 -4.71
C GLU A 54 -13.59 -16.35 -3.64
N ASP A 55 -12.34 -16.60 -4.05
CA ASP A 55 -11.30 -17.00 -3.11
C ASP A 55 -11.00 -15.86 -2.11
N PRO A 56 -10.78 -16.20 -0.84
CA PRO A 56 -10.54 -15.18 0.17
C PRO A 56 -9.25 -14.42 -0.08
N THR A 57 -9.32 -13.10 -0.03
CA THR A 57 -8.14 -12.23 -0.04
C THR A 57 -7.44 -12.23 1.31
N GLY A 58 -6.14 -11.92 1.33
CA GLY A 58 -5.35 -11.84 2.55
C GLY A 58 -4.02 -12.57 2.44
N LEU A 59 -3.46 -12.95 3.59
CA LEU A 59 -2.19 -13.68 3.67
C LEU A 59 -2.41 -15.18 3.54
N TRP A 60 -1.98 -15.72 2.42
CA TRP A 60 -1.97 -17.15 2.15
C TRP A 60 -0.61 -17.73 2.54
N ASN A 61 -0.59 -19.00 2.95
CA ASN A 61 0.63 -19.70 3.33
C ASN A 61 0.99 -20.75 2.29
N ALA A 62 2.16 -20.61 1.71
CA ALA A 62 2.75 -21.56 0.78
C ALA A 62 3.84 -22.38 1.50
N TYR A 63 3.75 -23.69 1.40
CA TYR A 63 4.77 -24.62 1.88
C TYR A 63 5.36 -25.38 0.70
N VAL A 64 6.65 -25.21 0.51
CA VAL A 64 7.43 -25.96 -0.49
C VAL A 64 8.18 -27.07 0.24
N LYS A 65 7.88 -28.33 -0.10
CA LYS A 65 8.48 -29.51 0.53
C LYS A 65 9.41 -30.22 -0.44
N VAL A 66 10.63 -30.45 0.00
CA VAL A 66 11.69 -31.08 -0.78
C VAL A 66 12.51 -31.99 0.12
N GLY A 67 12.58 -33.30 -0.17
CA GLY A 67 13.46 -34.21 0.51
C GLY A 67 13.35 -34.20 2.04
N GLY A 68 12.15 -34.08 2.61
CA GLY A 68 11.92 -34.00 4.05
C GLY A 68 12.06 -32.60 4.67
N THR A 69 12.50 -31.61 3.91
CA THR A 69 12.56 -30.20 4.35
C THR A 69 11.34 -29.45 3.84
N ALA A 70 10.80 -28.56 4.67
CA ALA A 70 9.70 -27.67 4.31
C ALA A 70 10.13 -26.21 4.44
N PHE A 71 9.87 -25.44 3.38
CA PHE A 71 10.07 -23.99 3.34
C PHE A 71 8.71 -23.31 3.35
N HIS A 72 8.57 -22.25 4.15
CA HIS A 72 7.33 -21.48 4.28
C HIS A 72 7.49 -20.10 3.69
N LYS A 73 6.46 -19.64 2.97
CA LYS A 73 6.35 -18.26 2.48
C LYS A 73 4.91 -17.78 2.58
N SER A 74 4.71 -16.65 3.20
CA SER A 74 3.42 -15.95 3.16
C SER A 74 3.29 -15.20 1.82
N LEU A 75 2.14 -15.37 1.17
CA LEU A 75 1.77 -14.75 -0.10
C LEU A 75 0.58 -13.84 0.12
N ARG A 76 0.69 -12.58 -0.29
CA ARG A 76 -0.44 -11.65 -0.23
C ARG A 76 -1.28 -11.79 -1.50
N VAL A 77 -2.52 -12.23 -1.33
CA VAL A 77 -3.49 -12.37 -2.41
C VAL A 77 -4.53 -11.27 -2.27
N GLU A 78 -4.67 -10.46 -3.31
CA GLU A 78 -5.61 -9.33 -3.32
C GLU A 78 -6.45 -9.36 -4.59
N THR A 79 -7.68 -8.91 -4.48
CA THR A 79 -8.51 -8.65 -5.66
C THR A 79 -8.04 -7.37 -6.33
N ILE A 80 -7.57 -7.46 -7.56
CA ILE A 80 -7.24 -6.29 -8.35
C ILE A 80 -8.57 -5.72 -8.89
N LYS A 81 -9.08 -4.67 -8.25
CA LYS A 81 -10.13 -3.84 -8.83
C LYS A 81 -9.43 -2.74 -9.63
N PRO A 82 -9.61 -2.68 -10.96
CA PRO A 82 -9.02 -1.61 -11.75
C PRO A 82 -9.57 -0.27 -11.26
N ASN A 83 -8.69 0.70 -11.07
CA ASN A 83 -9.11 2.06 -10.77
C ASN A 83 -9.98 2.57 -11.93
N ARG A 84 -11.17 3.02 -11.64
CA ARG A 84 -12.10 3.60 -12.62
C ARG A 84 -12.20 5.11 -12.49
N LEU A 85 -11.70 5.68 -11.38
CA LEU A 85 -11.72 7.09 -11.06
C LEU A 85 -10.30 7.68 -11.12
N LYS A 86 -10.18 8.84 -11.71
CA LYS A 86 -9.03 9.72 -11.59
C LYS A 86 -9.32 10.72 -10.47
N ILE A 87 -8.49 10.73 -9.44
CA ILE A 87 -8.63 11.60 -8.28
C ILE A 87 -7.48 12.60 -8.30
N ASN A 88 -7.78 13.87 -8.09
CA ASN A 88 -6.79 14.93 -8.04
C ASN A 88 -7.08 15.85 -6.85
N LEU A 89 -6.13 15.90 -5.92
CA LEU A 89 -6.15 16.84 -4.78
C LEU A 89 -5.13 17.95 -5.03
N LYS A 90 -5.59 19.20 -5.04
CA LYS A 90 -4.75 20.39 -5.18
C LYS A 90 -4.63 21.11 -3.85
N LEU A 91 -3.41 21.39 -3.46
CA LEU A 91 -3.03 22.20 -2.32
C LEU A 91 -2.32 23.48 -2.82
N PRO A 92 -2.22 24.55 -2.03
CA PRO A 92 -1.57 25.79 -2.44
C PRO A 92 -0.05 25.64 -2.67
N GLY A 93 0.56 24.56 -2.18
CA GLY A 93 1.98 24.27 -2.40
C GLY A 93 2.37 22.93 -1.79
N GLU A 94 3.60 22.49 -2.07
CA GLU A 94 4.18 21.25 -1.51
C GLU A 94 4.64 21.45 -0.07
N ILE A 95 4.95 22.67 0.33
CA ILE A 95 5.35 23.02 1.69
C ILE A 95 4.28 23.94 2.27
N LEU A 96 3.68 23.51 3.36
CA LEU A 96 2.69 24.26 4.12
C LEU A 96 3.34 24.83 5.39
N LYS A 97 3.06 26.08 5.70
CA LYS A 97 3.56 26.74 6.90
C LYS A 97 2.60 26.50 8.06
N ALA A 98 3.10 26.04 9.18
CA ALA A 98 2.28 25.83 10.38
C ALA A 98 1.58 27.13 10.83
N ALA A 99 2.16 28.29 10.54
CA ALA A 99 1.59 29.60 10.83
C ALA A 99 0.28 29.88 10.07
N ASP A 100 0.05 29.23 8.93
CA ASP A 100 -1.13 29.47 8.10
C ASP A 100 -2.41 28.87 8.74
N LYS A 101 -2.28 28.04 9.77
CA LYS A 101 -3.36 27.36 10.52
C LYS A 101 -4.33 26.56 9.66
N GLU A 102 -4.79 27.16 8.56
CA GLU A 102 -5.72 26.56 7.60
C GLU A 102 -5.27 26.90 6.17
N VAL A 103 -5.42 25.96 5.27
CA VAL A 103 -5.16 26.16 3.83
C VAL A 103 -6.31 25.62 3.00
N GLN A 104 -6.61 26.28 1.91
CA GLN A 104 -7.67 25.83 1.00
C GLN A 104 -7.18 24.64 0.18
N ALA A 105 -7.96 23.58 0.17
CA ALA A 105 -7.76 22.38 -0.65
C ALA A 105 -8.90 22.25 -1.66
N HIS A 106 -8.56 21.75 -2.85
CA HIS A 106 -9.52 21.44 -3.90
C HIS A 106 -9.37 19.98 -4.31
N LEU A 107 -10.44 19.23 -4.19
CA LEU A 107 -10.52 17.85 -4.63
C LEU A 107 -11.38 17.77 -5.89
N SER A 108 -10.88 17.10 -6.91
CA SER A 108 -11.62 16.79 -8.13
C SER A 108 -11.50 15.31 -8.47
N SER A 109 -12.58 14.75 -9.00
CA SER A 109 -12.60 13.38 -9.49
C SER A 109 -13.42 13.27 -10.78
N ALA A 110 -12.97 12.38 -11.65
CA ALA A 110 -13.66 12.04 -12.90
C ALA A 110 -13.49 10.55 -13.18
N TRP A 111 -14.44 9.96 -13.87
CA TRP A 111 -14.28 8.61 -14.40
C TRP A 111 -13.18 8.59 -15.48
N LEU A 112 -12.45 7.49 -15.58
CA LEU A 112 -11.42 7.33 -16.63
C LEU A 112 -12.03 7.34 -18.03
N THR A 113 -13.32 7.12 -18.16
CA THR A 113 -14.09 7.27 -19.43
C THR A 113 -14.34 8.74 -19.81
N GLY A 114 -13.97 9.70 -18.95
CA GLY A 114 -14.20 11.14 -19.15
C GLY A 114 -15.50 11.66 -18.55
N ALA A 115 -16.40 10.81 -18.07
CA ALA A 115 -17.61 11.23 -17.39
C ALA A 115 -17.30 11.87 -16.02
N THR A 116 -18.14 12.80 -15.55
CA THR A 116 -18.01 13.44 -14.23
C THR A 116 -18.31 12.45 -13.11
N ALA A 117 -17.51 12.51 -12.03
CA ALA A 117 -17.74 11.73 -10.82
C ALA A 117 -18.76 12.45 -9.91
N SER A 118 -19.95 12.74 -10.46
CA SER A 118 -20.99 13.53 -9.82
C SER A 118 -21.49 12.91 -8.53
N ARG A 119 -21.56 13.72 -7.46
CA ARG A 119 -22.17 13.37 -6.17
C ARG A 119 -21.59 12.12 -5.48
N LEU A 120 -20.35 11.75 -5.80
CA LEU A 120 -19.67 10.63 -5.15
C LEU A 120 -19.22 11.03 -3.73
N LYS A 121 -19.27 10.09 -2.81
CA LYS A 121 -18.68 10.27 -1.47
C LYS A 121 -17.19 10.34 -1.56
N ALA A 122 -16.58 11.23 -0.78
CA ALA A 122 -15.13 11.38 -0.73
C ALA A 122 -14.65 11.55 0.72
N LYS A 123 -13.48 10.97 1.01
CA LYS A 123 -12.80 11.07 2.30
C LYS A 123 -11.36 11.47 2.07
N VAL A 124 -10.87 12.41 2.88
CA VAL A 124 -9.46 12.80 2.91
C VAL A 124 -8.94 12.69 4.33
N GLU A 125 -7.89 11.93 4.50
CA GLU A 125 -7.19 11.73 5.76
C GLU A 125 -5.76 12.27 5.65
N MET A 126 -5.24 12.82 6.74
CA MET A 126 -3.85 13.23 6.85
C MET A 126 -3.17 12.51 8.00
N SER A 127 -1.96 12.02 7.76
CA SER A 127 -1.07 11.56 8.82
C SER A 127 0.20 12.41 8.85
N LEU A 128 0.56 12.87 10.03
CA LEU A 128 1.79 13.62 10.28
C LEU A 128 2.83 12.70 10.93
N SER A 129 4.04 12.77 10.45
CA SER A 129 5.19 12.08 11.03
C SER A 129 6.41 12.99 11.07
N LYS A 130 7.29 12.75 12.05
CA LYS A 130 8.57 13.46 12.12
C LYS A 130 9.47 13.10 10.96
N VAL A 131 10.22 14.07 10.47
CA VAL A 131 11.29 13.84 9.50
C VAL A 131 12.57 14.51 9.97
N ASN A 132 13.70 14.07 9.43
CA ASN A 132 14.94 14.79 9.65
C ASN A 132 14.90 16.11 8.85
N THR A 133 14.94 17.24 9.55
CA THR A 133 14.93 18.58 8.94
C THR A 133 16.31 18.86 8.37
N GLN A 134 16.41 18.99 7.06
CA GLN A 134 17.64 19.29 6.37
C GLN A 134 17.43 20.41 5.36
N PHE A 135 18.44 21.28 5.23
CA PHE A 135 18.48 22.33 4.21
C PHE A 135 19.73 22.16 3.38
N LYS A 136 19.59 22.21 2.07
CA LYS A 136 20.65 21.93 1.08
C LYS A 136 21.96 22.70 1.33
N ASN A 137 21.86 23.93 1.85
CA ASN A 137 23.03 24.78 2.09
C ASN A 137 23.59 24.66 3.52
N TYR A 138 23.00 23.79 4.36
CA TYR A 138 23.33 23.65 5.79
C TYR A 138 23.34 22.19 6.24
N GLU A 139 23.94 21.31 5.44
CA GLU A 139 23.91 19.86 5.64
C GLU A 139 24.59 19.39 6.94
N THR A 140 25.53 20.20 7.47
CA THR A 140 26.26 19.93 8.72
C THR A 140 25.49 20.36 9.98
N TYR A 141 24.37 21.07 9.81
CA TYR A 141 23.59 21.59 10.94
C TYR A 141 22.44 20.65 11.31
N ILE A 142 22.13 20.60 12.59
CA ILE A 142 20.98 19.87 13.14
C ILE A 142 19.85 20.86 13.40
N PHE A 143 18.72 20.68 12.71
CA PHE A 143 17.55 21.55 12.83
C PHE A 143 16.39 20.91 13.59
N ASN A 144 16.56 19.67 14.03
CA ASN A 144 15.57 18.97 14.86
C ASN A 144 15.91 19.17 16.35
N ASN A 145 14.87 19.36 17.17
CA ASN A 145 15.02 19.32 18.62
C ASN A 145 15.05 17.85 19.08
N PRO A 146 16.19 17.32 19.55
CA PRO A 146 16.29 15.91 19.95
C PRO A 146 15.55 15.61 21.27
N ALA A 147 15.26 16.64 22.07
CA ALA A 147 14.55 16.50 23.35
C ALA A 147 13.02 16.45 23.16
N THR A 148 12.52 16.69 21.95
CA THR A 148 11.09 16.68 21.67
C THR A 148 10.68 15.35 21.05
N GLU A 149 9.82 14.61 21.75
CA GLU A 149 9.18 13.41 21.21
C GLU A 149 7.92 13.79 20.42
N PHE A 150 7.79 13.28 19.22
CA PHE A 150 6.62 13.47 18.38
C PHE A 150 5.97 12.14 18.06
N THR A 151 4.73 11.96 18.49
CA THR A 151 3.90 10.82 18.11
C THR A 151 3.15 11.14 16.83
N SER A 152 3.16 10.21 15.87
CA SER A 152 2.42 10.36 14.61
C SER A 152 0.94 10.61 14.88
N ILE A 153 0.41 11.64 14.22
CA ILE A 153 -1.01 12.06 14.34
C ILE A 153 -1.71 11.65 13.06
N ARG A 154 -2.91 11.08 13.19
CA ARG A 154 -3.81 10.82 12.07
C ARG A 154 -5.12 11.55 12.30
N THR A 155 -5.57 12.29 11.28
CA THR A 155 -6.76 13.14 11.37
C THR A 155 -7.57 13.03 10.08
N ASP A 156 -8.89 12.93 10.22
CA ASP A 156 -9.80 13.10 9.10
C ASP A 156 -9.91 14.58 8.77
N ILE A 157 -9.59 14.94 7.52
CA ILE A 157 -9.61 16.33 7.06
C ILE A 157 -10.94 16.67 6.40
N PHE A 158 -11.45 15.75 5.60
CA PHE A 158 -12.70 15.91 4.86
C PHE A 158 -13.44 14.59 4.79
N ASN A 159 -14.75 14.64 5.02
CA ASN A 159 -15.66 13.54 4.80
C ASN A 159 -16.98 14.13 4.30
N GLY A 160 -17.25 13.95 3.01
CA GLY A 160 -18.39 14.61 2.38
C GLY A 160 -18.67 14.06 0.98
N THR A 161 -19.33 14.87 0.18
CA THR A 161 -19.77 14.51 -1.17
C THR A 161 -19.25 15.53 -2.17
N LEU A 162 -18.84 15.05 -3.34
CA LEU A 162 -18.48 15.91 -4.47
C LEU A 162 -19.74 16.58 -5.05
N ASP A 163 -19.59 17.71 -5.67
CA ASP A 163 -20.67 18.40 -6.40
C ASP A 163 -21.08 17.66 -7.69
N GLU A 164 -21.97 18.28 -8.46
CA GLU A 164 -22.45 17.73 -9.73
C GLU A 164 -21.34 17.60 -10.78
N ASN A 165 -20.30 18.40 -10.68
CA ASN A 165 -19.15 18.41 -11.57
C ASN A 165 -18.00 17.52 -11.08
N GLY A 166 -18.19 16.81 -9.96
CA GLY A 166 -17.16 15.95 -9.37
C GLY A 166 -16.08 16.71 -8.60
N ASN A 167 -16.40 17.91 -8.08
CA ASN A 167 -15.46 18.76 -7.36
C ASN A 167 -15.94 19.03 -5.92
N THR A 168 -15.01 19.38 -5.06
CA THR A 168 -15.30 19.99 -3.75
C THR A 168 -14.11 20.81 -3.27
N GLY A 169 -14.39 21.90 -2.55
CA GLY A 169 -13.39 22.68 -1.84
C GLY A 169 -13.59 22.54 -0.33
N PHE A 170 -12.51 22.47 0.41
CA PHE A 170 -12.54 22.41 1.88
C PHE A 170 -11.31 23.08 2.48
N MET A 171 -11.45 23.49 3.76
CA MET A 171 -10.34 24.04 4.53
C MET A 171 -9.61 22.89 5.22
N LEU A 172 -8.35 22.73 4.88
CA LEU A 172 -7.45 21.80 5.55
C LEU A 172 -6.87 22.52 6.76
N LYS A 173 -7.28 22.08 7.95
CA LYS A 173 -6.73 22.57 9.21
C LYS A 173 -5.37 21.92 9.46
N LEU A 174 -4.34 22.73 9.61
CA LEU A 174 -3.03 22.25 9.99
C LEU A 174 -2.99 22.08 11.51
N PRO A 175 -2.77 20.87 12.03
CA PRO A 175 -2.63 20.72 13.47
C PRO A 175 -1.39 21.47 13.91
N THR A 176 -1.61 22.47 14.76
CA THR A 176 -0.52 23.19 15.44
C THR A 176 0.08 22.24 16.47
N SER A 177 1.19 21.65 16.14
CA SER A 177 1.92 20.83 17.09
C SER A 177 2.95 21.70 17.79
N GLU A 178 2.64 22.12 19.03
CA GLU A 178 3.60 22.81 19.91
C GLU A 178 4.84 21.95 20.17
N ASN A 179 4.71 20.64 19.98
CA ASN A 179 5.77 19.65 20.19
C ASN A 179 6.38 19.11 18.88
N ALA A 180 6.33 19.87 17.79
CA ALA A 180 7.02 19.45 16.58
C ALA A 180 8.54 19.59 16.75
N PRO A 181 9.32 18.52 16.58
CA PRO A 181 10.78 18.58 16.76
C PRO A 181 11.47 19.36 15.63
N GLY A 182 10.79 19.64 14.54
CA GLY A 182 11.26 20.29 13.34
C GLY A 182 10.21 20.15 12.24
N MET A 183 10.62 19.97 10.99
CA MET A 183 9.68 19.72 9.90
C MET A 183 8.93 18.40 10.11
N LEU A 184 7.67 18.42 9.71
CA LEU A 184 6.83 17.22 9.69
C LEU A 184 6.51 16.84 8.24
N ARG A 185 6.36 15.56 7.99
CA ARG A 185 5.83 15.05 6.72
C ARG A 185 4.33 14.78 6.88
N ALA A 186 3.55 15.44 6.03
CA ALA A 186 2.13 15.16 5.89
C ALA A 186 1.93 14.14 4.75
N ASN A 187 1.40 12.97 5.08
CA ASN A 187 0.92 12.02 4.08
C ASN A 187 -0.60 12.18 3.99
N ILE A 188 -1.10 12.58 2.83
CA ILE A 188 -2.52 12.80 2.59
C ILE A 188 -3.06 11.65 1.74
N THR A 189 -4.04 10.94 2.26
CA THR A 189 -4.74 9.85 1.58
C THR A 189 -6.12 10.32 1.18
N THR A 190 -6.42 10.24 -0.10
CA THR A 190 -7.72 10.64 -0.66
C THR A 190 -8.43 9.42 -1.23
N GLN A 191 -9.69 9.26 -0.87
CA GLN A 191 -10.57 8.20 -1.34
C GLN A 191 -11.84 8.80 -1.92
N VAL A 192 -12.29 8.29 -3.05
CA VAL A 192 -13.59 8.58 -3.65
C VAL A 192 -14.31 7.25 -3.84
N PHE A 193 -15.54 7.16 -3.37
CA PHE A 193 -16.29 5.92 -3.32
C PHE A 193 -17.30 5.86 -4.45
N GLU A 194 -17.30 4.76 -5.19
CA GLU A 194 -18.33 4.47 -6.18
C GLU A 194 -19.66 4.13 -5.50
N PRO A 195 -20.81 4.32 -6.18
CA PRO A 195 -22.09 3.89 -5.64
C PRO A 195 -22.08 2.39 -5.34
N GLY A 196 -22.41 2.02 -4.10
CA GLY A 196 -22.43 0.62 -3.64
C GLY A 196 -21.08 0.08 -3.15
N GLY A 197 -20.06 0.94 -2.96
CA GLY A 197 -18.75 0.62 -2.39
C GLY A 197 -18.58 1.09 -0.95
#